data_67a807e7097429dcc9258cfb78871a07
#
_entry.id   67a807e7097429dcc9258cfb78871a07
#
_cell.length_a   1.000
_cell.length_b   1.000
_cell.length_c   1.000
_cell.angle_alpha   90.00
_cell.angle_beta   90.00
_cell.angle_gamma   90.00
#
_symmetry.space_group_name_H-M   'P 1'
#
loop_
_entity.id
_entity.type
_entity.pdbx_description
1 polymer ?
#
loop_
_entity_poly.entity_id
_entity_poly.type
_entity_poly.pdbx_seq_one_letter_code
_entity_poly.pdbx_strand_id
1 'polypeptide(L)'
;MTHFVITSSVAGRRTLPGSLYSATKWAVSAMGEALRQEIADTAVKMTLIEPGMVDTPFFDNRPSGALEADDVARAVMFALTQPPHVDVNEILVRPINQPS
;
A
#
# COMPACT_ATOMS: atom_id res chain seq x y z
N MET A 1 -6.83 9.55 -18.11
CA MET A 1 -7.27 9.56 -16.69
C MET A 1 -6.05 9.51 -15.79
N THR A 2 -6.00 10.35 -14.78
CA THR A 2 -4.89 10.36 -13.83
C THR A 2 -5.23 9.49 -12.62
N HIS A 3 -4.26 8.68 -12.20
CA HIS A 3 -4.42 7.80 -11.06
C HIS A 3 -3.11 7.81 -10.25
N PHE A 4 -3.16 8.33 -9.03
CA PHE A 4 -2.02 8.28 -8.13
C PHE A 4 -2.00 6.95 -7.39
N VAL A 5 -0.86 6.26 -7.41
CA VAL A 5 -0.64 5.05 -6.63
C VAL A 5 0.51 5.32 -5.68
N ILE A 6 0.25 5.26 -4.40
CA ILE A 6 1.24 5.52 -3.36
C ILE A 6 1.49 4.21 -2.61
N THR A 7 2.76 3.81 -2.52
CA THR A 7 3.13 2.60 -1.79
C THR A 7 3.58 2.96 -0.38
N SER A 8 2.87 2.45 0.59
CA SER A 8 3.22 2.53 1.99
C SER A 8 3.66 1.13 2.49
N SER A 9 3.10 0.67 3.57
CA SER A 9 3.44 -0.62 4.17
C SER A 9 2.32 -1.00 5.14
N VAL A 10 2.22 -2.27 5.48
CA VAL A 10 1.40 -2.71 6.61
C VAL A 10 1.80 -1.96 7.88
N ALA A 11 3.08 -1.56 8.01
CA ALA A 11 3.56 -0.73 9.12
C ALA A 11 2.92 0.66 9.16
N GLY A 12 2.31 1.11 8.08
CA GLY A 12 1.52 2.36 8.04
C GLY A 12 0.13 2.22 8.65
N ARG A 13 -0.25 1.03 9.10
CA ARG A 13 -1.55 0.75 9.71
C ARG A 13 -1.44 0.04 11.05
N ARG A 14 -0.24 -0.17 11.55
CA ARG A 14 -0.01 -0.74 12.88
C ARG A 14 1.10 0.00 13.59
N THR A 15 1.07 -0.01 14.91
CA THR A 15 2.10 0.62 15.73
C THR A 15 2.97 -0.44 16.37
N LEU A 16 4.28 -0.26 16.25
CA LEU A 16 5.27 -1.13 16.89
C LEU A 16 6.10 -0.29 17.85
N PRO A 17 6.29 -0.74 19.10
CA PRO A 17 7.11 -0.01 20.07
C PRO A 17 8.52 0.24 19.53
N GLY A 18 8.99 1.48 19.62
CA GLY A 18 10.35 1.85 19.20
C GLY A 18 10.57 1.87 17.69
N SER A 19 9.53 1.76 16.88
CA SER A 19 9.67 1.71 15.43
C SER A 19 9.45 3.07 14.79
N LEU A 20 10.55 3.72 14.39
CA LEU A 20 10.47 4.93 13.57
C LEU A 20 9.96 4.61 12.16
N TYR A 21 10.23 3.40 11.67
CA TYR A 21 9.74 2.95 10.37
C TYR A 21 8.20 2.97 10.33
N SER A 22 7.56 2.45 11.37
CA SER A 22 6.10 2.49 11.47
C SER A 22 5.58 3.92 11.46
N ALA A 23 6.18 4.81 12.23
CA ALA A 23 5.80 6.22 12.26
C ALA A 23 5.92 6.87 10.89
N THR A 24 7.01 6.59 10.16
CA THR A 24 7.23 7.11 8.81
C THR A 24 6.15 6.61 7.84
N LYS A 25 5.81 5.33 7.91
CA LYS A 25 4.79 4.75 7.02
C LYS A 25 3.37 5.23 7.37
N TRP A 26 3.08 5.49 8.65
CA TRP A 26 1.84 6.15 9.03
C TRP A 26 1.74 7.54 8.40
N ALA A 27 2.86 8.28 8.36
CA ALA A 27 2.90 9.59 7.72
C ALA A 27 2.60 9.49 6.22
N VAL A 28 3.15 8.50 5.53
CA VAL A 28 2.87 8.27 4.11
C VAL A 28 1.39 7.94 3.91
N SER A 29 0.82 7.09 4.76
CA SER A 29 -0.60 6.74 4.69
C SER A 29 -1.49 7.96 4.91
N ALA A 30 -1.16 8.80 5.89
CA ALA A 30 -1.91 10.03 6.16
C ALA A 30 -1.82 11.02 5.00
N MET A 31 -0.65 11.13 4.38
CA MET A 31 -0.46 11.99 3.22
C MET A 31 -1.31 11.53 2.03
N GLY A 32 -1.37 10.22 1.81
CA GLY A 32 -2.23 9.65 0.77
C GLY A 32 -3.71 9.96 1.01
N GLU A 33 -4.17 9.83 2.25
CA GLU A 33 -5.56 10.15 2.59
C GLU A 33 -5.86 11.65 2.44
N ALA A 34 -4.91 12.51 2.80
CA ALA A 34 -5.06 13.95 2.61
C ALA A 34 -5.19 14.29 1.12
N LEU A 35 -4.36 13.68 0.28
CA LEU A 35 -4.44 13.84 -1.17
C LEU A 35 -5.79 13.37 -1.69
N ARG A 36 -6.27 12.21 -1.23
CA ARG A 36 -7.58 11.69 -1.65
C ARG A 36 -8.69 12.71 -1.39
N GLN A 37 -8.67 13.35 -0.23
CA GLN A 37 -9.69 14.34 0.11
C GLN A 37 -9.60 15.58 -0.77
N GLU A 38 -8.38 16.01 -1.10
CA GLU A 38 -8.17 17.19 -1.96
C GLU A 38 -8.66 16.96 -3.39
N ILE A 39 -8.55 15.74 -3.90
CA ILE A 39 -8.95 15.41 -5.27
C ILE A 39 -10.36 14.81 -5.37
N ALA A 40 -11.07 14.68 -4.25
CA ALA A 40 -12.46 14.25 -4.26
C ALA A 40 -13.28 15.17 -5.17
N ASP A 41 -14.30 14.62 -5.80
CA ASP A 41 -15.12 15.32 -6.80
C ASP A 41 -14.40 15.66 -8.12
N THR A 42 -13.18 15.15 -8.31
CA THR A 42 -12.50 15.22 -9.60
C THR A 42 -12.52 13.84 -10.28
N ALA A 43 -12.02 13.77 -11.50
CA ALA A 43 -11.84 12.50 -12.20
C ALA A 43 -10.53 11.80 -11.83
N VAL A 44 -9.75 12.36 -10.92
CA VAL A 44 -8.45 11.82 -10.49
C VAL A 44 -8.69 10.80 -9.37
N LYS A 45 -8.04 9.64 -9.49
CA LYS A 45 -8.14 8.57 -8.48
C LYS A 45 -6.86 8.50 -7.65
N MET A 46 -6.98 7.94 -6.45
CA MET A 46 -5.84 7.71 -5.56
C MET A 46 -5.98 6.36 -4.87
N THR A 47 -4.93 5.56 -4.94
CA THR A 47 -4.85 4.26 -4.28
C THR A 47 -3.61 4.19 -3.42
N LEU A 48 -3.79 3.80 -2.17
CA LEU A 48 -2.70 3.52 -1.23
C LEU A 48 -2.51 2.00 -1.17
N ILE A 49 -1.30 1.55 -1.50
CA ILE A 49 -0.95 0.13 -1.41
C ILE A 49 -0.11 -0.07 -0.15
N GLU A 50 -0.52 -1.00 0.69
CA GLU A 50 0.14 -1.28 1.97
C GLU A 50 0.55 -2.76 2.03
N PRO A 51 1.67 -3.14 1.38
CA PRO A 51 2.13 -4.53 1.40
C PRO A 51 2.76 -4.88 2.75
N GLY A 52 2.63 -6.16 3.11
CA GLY A 52 3.41 -6.76 4.17
C GLY A 52 4.82 -7.09 3.70
N MET A 53 5.38 -8.20 4.19
CA MET A 53 6.74 -8.60 3.81
C MET A 53 6.80 -9.03 2.35
N VAL A 54 7.67 -8.40 1.58
CA VAL A 54 7.90 -8.67 0.18
C VAL A 54 9.30 -9.23 0.00
N ASP A 55 9.43 -10.29 -0.81
CA ASP A 55 10.73 -10.85 -1.17
C ASP A 55 11.41 -9.92 -2.17
N THR A 56 12.37 -9.14 -1.68
CA THR A 56 13.14 -8.20 -2.50
C THR A 56 14.62 -8.35 -2.21
N PRO A 57 15.50 -7.87 -3.09
CA PRO A 57 16.95 -7.87 -2.86
C PRO A 57 17.38 -7.08 -1.62
N PHE A 58 16.47 -6.33 -1.01
CA PHE A 58 16.74 -5.56 0.21
C PHE A 58 17.02 -6.46 1.41
N PHE A 59 16.52 -7.70 1.41
CA PHE A 59 16.74 -8.63 2.51
C PHE A 59 17.93 -9.52 2.22
N ASP A 60 18.90 -9.62 3.17
CA ASP A 60 20.01 -10.55 3.09
C ASP A 60 19.53 -12.00 3.15
N ASN A 61 18.53 -12.25 4.00
CA ASN A 61 17.84 -13.54 4.09
C ASN A 61 16.39 -13.33 3.66
N ARG A 62 15.98 -13.96 2.57
CA ARG A 62 14.62 -13.86 2.07
C ARG A 62 13.64 -14.48 3.05
N PRO A 63 12.61 -13.73 3.51
CA PRO A 63 11.61 -14.30 4.40
C PRO A 63 10.86 -15.44 3.70
N SER A 64 10.72 -16.56 4.39
CA SER A 64 9.93 -17.68 3.86
C SER A 64 8.46 -17.28 3.77
N GLY A 65 7.85 -17.53 2.62
CA GLY A 65 6.44 -17.24 2.40
C GLY A 65 6.10 -15.77 2.23
N ALA A 66 7.11 -14.90 2.01
CA ALA A 66 6.86 -13.48 1.74
C ALA A 66 6.12 -13.29 0.41
N LEU A 67 5.49 -12.12 0.26
CA LEU A 67 4.91 -11.73 -1.02
C LEU A 67 6.01 -11.59 -2.07
N GLU A 68 5.68 -11.90 -3.31
CA GLU A 68 6.53 -11.59 -4.44
C GLU A 68 6.14 -10.23 -5.01
N ALA A 69 7.05 -9.60 -5.74
CA ALA A 69 6.77 -8.31 -6.39
C ALA A 69 5.53 -8.39 -7.28
N ASP A 70 5.30 -9.53 -7.94
CA ASP A 70 4.15 -9.75 -8.80
C ASP A 70 2.82 -9.72 -8.00
N ASP A 71 2.83 -10.17 -6.76
CA ASP A 71 1.63 -10.12 -5.91
C ASP A 71 1.21 -8.66 -5.66
N VAL A 72 2.17 -7.79 -5.40
CA VAL A 72 1.93 -6.37 -5.21
C VAL A 72 1.46 -5.74 -6.52
N ALA A 73 2.09 -6.10 -7.64
CA ALA A 73 1.70 -5.60 -8.95
C ALA A 73 0.26 -5.96 -9.30
N ARG A 74 -0.19 -7.17 -8.98
CA ARG A 74 -1.58 -7.57 -9.22
C ARG A 74 -2.56 -6.74 -8.40
N ALA A 75 -2.21 -6.39 -7.18
CA ALA A 75 -3.05 -5.52 -6.34
C ALA A 75 -3.16 -4.12 -6.96
N VAL A 76 -2.06 -3.58 -7.47
CA VAL A 76 -2.06 -2.30 -8.17
C VAL A 76 -2.94 -2.37 -9.43
N MET A 77 -2.81 -3.44 -10.22
CA MET A 77 -3.63 -3.62 -11.43
C MET A 77 -5.12 -3.73 -11.09
N PHE A 78 -5.47 -4.36 -10.00
CA PHE A 78 -6.86 -4.40 -9.55
C PHE A 78 -7.41 -2.99 -9.36
N ALA A 79 -6.66 -2.12 -8.69
CA ALA A 79 -7.09 -0.74 -8.47
C ALA A 79 -7.18 0.05 -9.78
N LEU A 80 -6.22 -0.15 -10.69
CA LEU A 80 -6.14 0.60 -11.94
C LEU A 80 -7.22 0.22 -12.95
N THR A 81 -7.76 -0.99 -12.87
CA THR A 81 -8.70 -1.54 -13.86
C THR A 81 -10.16 -1.39 -13.46
N GLN A 82 -10.45 -0.68 -12.37
CA GLN A 82 -11.83 -0.45 -11.95
C GLN A 82 -12.53 0.55 -12.86
N PRO A 83 -13.89 0.50 -12.95
CA PRO A 83 -14.64 1.47 -13.75
C PRO A 83 -14.37 2.93 -13.33
N PRO A 84 -14.62 3.89 -14.22
CA PRO A 84 -14.29 5.30 -13.94
C PRO A 84 -14.92 5.88 -12.66
N HIS A 85 -16.08 5.38 -12.25
CA HIS A 85 -16.77 5.88 -11.05
C HIS A 85 -16.33 5.19 -9.75
N VAL A 86 -15.41 4.23 -9.85
CA VAL A 86 -14.95 3.46 -8.69
C VAL A 86 -13.51 3.87 -8.37
N ASP A 87 -13.26 4.27 -7.14
CA ASP A 87 -11.94 4.61 -6.64
C ASP A 87 -11.61 3.69 -5.48
N VAL A 88 -10.66 2.77 -5.69
CA VAL A 88 -10.17 1.88 -4.64
C VAL A 88 -9.06 2.63 -3.91
N ASN A 89 -9.33 3.09 -2.71
CA ASN A 89 -8.43 4.03 -2.02
C ASN A 89 -7.36 3.36 -1.18
N GLU A 90 -7.56 2.11 -0.78
CA GLU A 90 -6.61 1.44 0.10
C GLU A 90 -6.66 -0.07 -0.13
N ILE A 91 -5.48 -0.67 -0.33
CA ILE A 91 -5.34 -2.12 -0.41
C ILE A 91 -4.20 -2.52 0.53
N LEU A 92 -4.55 -3.27 1.57
CA LEU A 92 -3.59 -3.84 2.49
C LEU A 92 -3.47 -5.32 2.17
N VAL A 93 -2.25 -5.77 1.85
CA VAL A 93 -2.00 -7.15 1.42
C VAL A 93 -0.83 -7.74 2.20
N ARG A 94 -1.02 -8.93 2.76
CA ARG A 94 -0.01 -9.65 3.55
C ARG A 94 0.19 -11.06 3.01
N PRO A 95 1.38 -11.63 3.24
CA PRO A 95 1.50 -13.09 3.15
C PRO A 95 0.53 -13.73 4.13
N ILE A 96 0.02 -14.91 3.78
CA ILE A 96 -0.97 -15.59 4.60
C ILE A 96 -0.47 -15.91 6.00
N ASN A 97 0.85 -16.07 6.15
CA ASN A 97 1.48 -16.43 7.43
C ASN A 97 2.01 -15.23 8.23
N GLN A 98 1.74 -14.00 7.80
CA GLN A 98 2.15 -12.80 8.53
C GLN A 98 1.02 -12.37 9.47
N PRO A 99 1.21 -12.46 10.81
CA PRO A 99 0.12 -12.19 11.76
C PRO A 99 -0.19 -10.71 11.96
N SER A 100 0.70 -9.82 11.60
CA SER A 100 0.48 -8.39 11.84
C SER A 100 1.14 -7.49 10.80
#